data_2b3955e332442a839b05d77065506fc8
#
_entry.id   2b3955e332442a839b05d77065506fc8
#
_cell.length_a   1.000
_cell.length_b   1.000
_cell.length_c   1.000
_cell.angle_alpha   90.00
_cell.angle_beta   90.00
_cell.angle_gamma   90.00
#
_symmetry.space_group_name_H-M   'P 1'
#
loop_
_entity.id
_entity.type
_entity.pdbx_description
1 polymer ?
#
loop_
_entity_poly.entity_id
_entity_poly.type
_entity_poly.pdbx_seq_one_letter_code
_entity_poly.pdbx_strand_id
1 'polypeptide(L)'
;MAISQTTILESSVRRLFPNIDREQAFAELLLERAQKNLIKYQAALRHFEGKYGQDFESYREKVIGSDPDEESEQDYFDWEMAVTGSEDMRDEIERLNQLLVPT
;
A
#
# COMPACT_ATOMS: atom_id res chain seq x y z
N MET A 1 -10.78 36.31 -12.72
CA MET A 1 -10.63 35.06 -13.51
C MET A 1 -10.30 33.90 -12.63
N ALA A 2 -11.02 32.83 -12.79
CA ALA A 2 -10.71 31.59 -12.04
C ALA A 2 -9.49 30.91 -12.65
N ILE A 3 -8.53 30.55 -11.83
CA ILE A 3 -7.36 29.75 -12.24
C ILE A 3 -7.83 28.31 -12.35
N SER A 4 -7.55 27.64 -13.46
CA SER A 4 -7.94 26.24 -13.65
C SER A 4 -7.17 25.32 -12.68
N GLN A 5 -7.79 24.20 -12.31
CA GLN A 5 -7.15 23.20 -11.46
C GLN A 5 -5.86 22.67 -12.09
N THR A 6 -5.85 22.50 -13.41
CA THR A 6 -4.67 22.04 -14.16
C THR A 6 -3.50 23.02 -13.98
N THR A 7 -3.77 24.34 -14.07
CA THR A 7 -2.73 25.35 -13.90
C THR A 7 -2.14 25.33 -12.48
N ILE A 8 -2.99 25.17 -11.47
CA ILE A 8 -2.54 25.08 -10.07
C ILE A 8 -1.66 23.86 -9.89
N LEU A 9 -2.09 22.71 -10.41
CA LEU A 9 -1.35 21.45 -10.27
C LEU A 9 0.01 21.52 -10.97
N GLU A 10 0.06 22.07 -12.18
CA GLU A 10 1.33 22.24 -12.90
C GLU A 10 2.29 23.16 -12.18
N SER A 11 1.79 24.24 -11.62
CA SER A 11 2.59 25.16 -10.83
C SER A 11 3.15 24.49 -9.57
N SER A 12 2.32 23.68 -8.90
CA SER A 12 2.74 22.95 -7.71
C SER A 12 3.77 21.89 -8.02
N VAL A 13 3.61 21.18 -9.14
CA VAL A 13 4.61 20.18 -9.58
C VAL A 13 5.97 20.84 -9.79
N ARG A 14 6.01 21.96 -10.48
CA ARG A 14 7.28 22.67 -10.72
C ARG A 14 7.91 23.20 -9.44
N ARG A 15 7.07 23.59 -8.48
CA ARG A 15 7.56 24.10 -7.20
C ARG A 15 8.11 23.01 -6.31
N LEU A 16 7.46 21.84 -6.29
CA LEU A 16 7.83 20.70 -5.42
C LEU A 16 8.87 19.79 -6.06
N PHE A 17 8.92 19.75 -7.39
CA PHE A 17 9.82 18.89 -8.17
C PHE A 17 10.49 19.72 -9.28
N PRO A 18 11.38 20.65 -8.91
CA PRO A 18 11.89 21.65 -9.90
C PRO A 18 12.77 21.07 -11.00
N ASN A 19 13.33 19.87 -10.81
CA ASN A 19 14.32 19.30 -11.71
C ASN A 19 13.85 18.08 -12.48
N ILE A 20 12.57 17.70 -12.35
CA ILE A 20 12.05 16.52 -13.03
C ILE A 20 10.76 16.87 -13.78
N ASP A 21 10.45 16.08 -14.79
CA ASP A 21 9.23 16.30 -15.56
C ASP A 21 8.00 15.81 -14.78
N ARG A 22 6.83 16.14 -15.36
CA ARG A 22 5.54 15.85 -14.70
C ARG A 22 5.30 14.38 -14.49
N GLU A 23 5.68 13.54 -15.46
CA GLU A 23 5.50 12.10 -15.34
C GLU A 23 6.36 11.50 -14.24
N GLN A 24 7.62 11.95 -14.16
CA GLN A 24 8.51 11.52 -13.09
C GLN A 24 8.02 11.98 -11.72
N ALA A 25 7.54 13.22 -11.63
CA ALA A 25 6.95 13.74 -10.38
C ALA A 25 5.74 12.91 -9.95
N PHE A 26 4.89 12.57 -10.91
CA PHE A 26 3.72 11.74 -10.65
C PHE A 26 4.12 10.34 -10.16
N ALA A 27 5.11 9.74 -10.82
CA ALA A 27 5.61 8.42 -10.43
C ALA A 27 6.18 8.45 -9.00
N GLU A 28 6.91 9.49 -8.64
CA GLU A 28 7.44 9.63 -7.27
C GLU A 28 6.35 9.77 -6.22
N LEU A 29 5.31 10.53 -6.52
CA LEU A 29 4.17 10.68 -5.62
C LEU A 29 3.43 9.36 -5.42
N LEU A 30 3.24 8.60 -6.50
CA LEU A 30 2.62 7.29 -6.42
C LEU A 30 3.48 6.30 -5.64
N LEU A 31 4.79 6.36 -5.83
CA LEU A 31 5.73 5.51 -5.10
C LEU A 31 5.67 5.80 -3.60
N GLU A 32 5.66 7.07 -3.20
CA GLU A 32 5.52 7.44 -1.79
C GLU A 32 4.23 6.89 -1.19
N ARG A 33 3.13 6.98 -1.93
CA ARG A 33 1.85 6.47 -1.45
C ARG A 33 1.88 4.95 -1.31
N ALA A 34 2.45 4.25 -2.30
CA ALA A 34 2.56 2.79 -2.24
C ALA A 34 3.42 2.35 -1.05
N GLN A 35 4.52 3.05 -0.79
CA GLN A 35 5.39 2.77 0.36
C GLN A 35 4.67 2.99 1.68
N LYS A 36 3.89 4.07 1.82
CA LYS A 36 3.09 4.32 3.02
C LYS A 36 2.04 3.25 3.24
N ASN A 37 1.38 2.82 2.17
CA ASN A 37 0.38 1.77 2.26
C ASN A 37 1.02 0.44 2.65
N LEU A 38 2.20 0.13 2.10
CA LEU A 38 2.92 -1.09 2.48
C LEU A 38 3.23 -1.11 3.98
N ILE A 39 3.70 0.02 4.53
CA ILE A 39 4.00 0.11 5.97
C ILE A 39 2.75 -0.18 6.80
N LYS A 40 1.59 0.34 6.39
CA LYS A 40 0.33 0.07 7.09
C LYS A 40 -0.05 -1.41 7.05
N TYR A 41 0.06 -2.04 5.88
CA TYR A 41 -0.24 -3.47 5.75
C TYR A 41 0.73 -4.32 6.56
N GLN A 42 2.01 -3.99 6.54
CA GLN A 42 3.01 -4.70 7.34
C GLN A 42 2.75 -4.57 8.84
N ALA A 43 2.33 -3.40 9.30
CA ALA A 43 1.95 -3.21 10.70
C ALA A 43 0.75 -4.08 11.08
N ALA A 44 -0.25 -4.19 10.19
CA ALA A 44 -1.39 -5.05 10.41
C ALA A 44 -0.98 -6.52 10.47
N LEU A 45 -0.09 -6.96 9.58
CA LEU A 45 0.43 -8.33 9.60
C LEU A 45 1.12 -8.65 10.93
N ARG A 46 1.98 -7.76 11.41
CA ARG A 46 2.66 -7.97 12.69
C ARG A 46 1.68 -7.98 13.86
N HIS A 47 0.65 -7.16 13.79
CA HIS A 47 -0.39 -7.13 14.83
C HIS A 47 -1.08 -8.49 14.94
N PHE A 48 -1.53 -9.06 13.82
CA PHE A 48 -2.23 -10.34 13.84
C PHE A 48 -1.32 -11.51 14.18
N GLU A 49 -0.09 -11.50 13.66
CA GLU A 49 0.90 -12.52 14.01
C GLU A 49 1.18 -12.52 15.51
N GLY A 50 1.30 -11.32 16.10
CA GLY A 50 1.47 -11.19 17.55
C GLY A 50 0.26 -11.61 18.34
N LYS A 51 -0.93 -11.27 17.86
CA LYS A 51 -2.20 -11.62 18.55
C LYS A 51 -2.43 -13.12 18.59
N TYR A 52 -2.15 -13.81 17.50
CA TYR A 52 -2.45 -15.25 17.36
C TYR A 52 -1.24 -16.15 17.50
N GLY A 53 -0.03 -15.59 17.54
CA GLY A 53 1.20 -16.37 17.71
C GLY A 53 1.47 -17.34 16.57
N GLN A 54 1.00 -17.04 15.36
CA GLN A 54 1.17 -17.89 14.19
C GLN A 54 1.07 -17.05 12.92
N ASP A 55 1.45 -17.64 11.77
CA ASP A 55 1.30 -16.97 10.50
C ASP A 55 -0.14 -17.06 9.98
N PHE A 56 -0.43 -16.31 8.91
CA PHE A 56 -1.77 -16.24 8.34
C PHE A 56 -2.24 -17.62 7.83
N GLU A 57 -1.38 -18.37 7.18
CA GLU A 57 -1.78 -19.67 6.61
C GLU A 57 -2.21 -20.65 7.71
N SER A 58 -1.50 -20.69 8.83
CA SER A 58 -1.86 -21.52 9.98
C SER A 58 -3.18 -21.06 10.59
N TYR A 59 -3.37 -19.77 10.72
CA TYR A 59 -4.62 -19.20 11.23
C TYR A 59 -5.79 -19.51 10.31
N ARG A 60 -5.57 -19.36 8.99
CA ARG A 60 -6.59 -19.66 7.97
C ARG A 60 -7.08 -21.09 8.07
N GLU A 61 -6.17 -22.05 8.19
CA GLU A 61 -6.53 -23.46 8.32
C GLU A 61 -7.42 -23.71 9.54
N LYS A 62 -7.09 -23.07 10.66
CA LYS A 62 -7.90 -23.20 11.88
C LYS A 62 -9.30 -22.61 11.70
N VAL A 63 -9.41 -21.44 11.10
CA VAL A 63 -10.68 -20.74 10.91
C VAL A 63 -11.58 -21.52 9.96
N ILE A 64 -11.02 -22.03 8.86
CA ILE A 64 -11.79 -22.82 7.88
C ILE A 64 -12.31 -24.11 8.49
N GLY A 65 -11.54 -24.73 9.37
CA GLY A 65 -11.91 -26.01 10.00
C GLY A 65 -12.76 -25.88 11.25
N SER A 66 -13.18 -24.67 11.63
CA SER A 66 -13.92 -24.42 12.85
C SER A 66 -15.12 -23.53 12.59
N ASP A 67 -15.93 -23.29 13.65
CA ASP A 67 -17.01 -22.32 13.63
C ASP A 67 -16.53 -21.09 14.41
N PRO A 68 -15.84 -20.12 13.74
CA PRO A 68 -15.22 -19.02 14.43
C PRO A 68 -16.26 -18.04 14.97
N ASP A 69 -15.91 -17.36 16.08
CA ASP A 69 -16.72 -16.29 16.58
C ASP A 69 -16.59 -15.04 15.67
N GLU A 70 -17.41 -14.04 15.94
CA GLU A 70 -17.46 -12.83 15.10
C GLU A 70 -16.11 -12.10 15.05
N GLU A 71 -15.41 -12.02 16.18
CA GLU A 71 -14.10 -11.36 16.23
C GLU A 71 -13.05 -12.12 15.39
N SER A 72 -13.02 -13.44 15.54
CA SER A 72 -12.07 -14.27 14.79
C SER A 72 -12.33 -14.21 13.29
N GLU A 73 -13.59 -14.17 12.90
CA GLU A 73 -13.97 -14.03 11.49
C GLU A 73 -13.56 -12.67 10.92
N GLN A 74 -13.80 -11.60 11.68
CA GLN A 74 -13.41 -10.26 11.25
C GLN A 74 -11.89 -10.15 11.14
N ASP A 75 -11.16 -10.68 12.12
CA ASP A 75 -9.69 -10.70 12.07
C ASP A 75 -9.18 -11.48 10.87
N TYR A 76 -9.85 -12.57 10.51
CA TYR A 76 -9.49 -13.32 9.31
C TYR A 76 -9.56 -12.46 8.05
N PHE A 77 -10.67 -11.75 7.87
CA PHE A 77 -10.84 -10.89 6.70
C PHE A 77 -9.85 -9.72 6.69
N ASP A 78 -9.65 -9.10 7.83
CA ASP A 78 -8.70 -7.98 7.94
C ASP A 78 -7.26 -8.42 7.71
N TRP A 79 -6.91 -9.59 8.21
CA TRP A 79 -5.57 -10.17 8.02
C TRP A 79 -5.36 -10.56 6.55
N GLU A 80 -6.36 -11.20 5.93
CA GLU A 80 -6.30 -11.54 4.50
C GLU A 80 -6.11 -10.29 3.64
N MET A 81 -6.84 -9.24 3.94
CA MET A 81 -6.71 -7.95 3.24
C MET A 81 -5.31 -7.39 3.39
N ALA A 82 -4.71 -7.50 4.56
CA ALA A 82 -3.34 -7.03 4.79
C ALA A 82 -2.31 -7.86 4.02
N VAL A 83 -2.50 -9.19 3.93
CA VAL A 83 -1.62 -10.06 3.14
C VAL A 83 -1.68 -9.66 1.67
N THR A 84 -2.87 -9.60 1.11
CA THR A 84 -3.08 -9.24 -0.31
C THR A 84 -2.59 -7.83 -0.58
N GLY A 85 -2.93 -6.89 0.29
CA GLY A 85 -2.52 -5.50 0.15
C GLY A 85 -1.01 -5.33 0.17
N SER A 86 -0.29 -6.06 1.03
CA SER A 86 1.16 -5.96 1.09
C SER A 86 1.81 -6.50 -0.19
N GLU A 87 1.28 -7.59 -0.74
CA GLU A 87 1.77 -8.13 -2.01
C GLU A 87 1.54 -7.16 -3.16
N ASP A 88 0.34 -6.58 -3.24
CA ASP A 88 -0.02 -5.61 -4.27
C ASP A 88 0.89 -4.37 -4.19
N MET A 89 1.20 -3.89 -2.98
CA MET A 89 2.04 -2.72 -2.82
C MET A 89 3.50 -3.01 -3.20
N ARG A 90 4.00 -4.21 -2.91
CA ARG A 90 5.35 -4.60 -3.35
C ARG A 90 5.45 -4.63 -4.86
N ASP A 91 4.45 -5.18 -5.53
CA ASP A 91 4.39 -5.20 -7.00
C ASP A 91 4.34 -3.78 -7.56
N GLU A 92 3.52 -2.92 -6.96
CA GLU A 92 3.37 -1.54 -7.40
C GLU A 92 4.67 -0.75 -7.22
N ILE A 93 5.35 -0.95 -6.08
CA ILE A 93 6.64 -0.32 -5.81
C ILE A 93 7.68 -0.75 -6.85
N GLU A 94 7.73 -2.03 -7.18
CA GLU A 94 8.65 -2.54 -8.20
C GLU A 94 8.39 -1.91 -9.56
N ARG A 95 7.12 -1.84 -9.99
CA ARG A 95 6.73 -1.24 -11.26
C ARG A 95 7.11 0.25 -11.32
N LEU A 96 6.82 0.99 -10.26
CA LEU A 96 7.12 2.42 -10.21
C LEU A 96 8.63 2.68 -10.18
N ASN A 97 9.38 1.85 -9.47
CA ASN A 97 10.84 1.96 -9.45
C ASN A 97 11.46 1.77 -10.83
N GLN A 98 10.87 0.92 -11.66
CA GLN A 98 11.34 0.73 -13.04
C GLN A 98 11.22 2.00 -13.86
N LEU A 99 10.20 2.82 -13.62
CA LEU A 99 10.04 4.11 -14.30
C LEU A 99 11.07 5.14 -13.85
N LEU A 100 11.57 5.01 -12.64
CA LEU A 100 12.47 5.98 -12.02
C LEU A 100 13.94 5.62 -12.17
N VAL A 101 14.25 4.43 -12.70
CA VAL A 101 15.64 4.01 -12.95
C VAL A 101 16.19 4.79 -14.16
N PRO A 102 17.35 5.45 -14.02
CA PRO A 102 17.99 6.12 -15.16
C PRO A 102 18.37 5.12 -16.22
N THR A 103 18.06 5.46 -17.48
CA THR A 103 18.43 4.63 -18.62
C THR A 103 19.80 5.04 -19.17
#